data_627851ae2d6d1b42b0af0030b73500b6
#
_entry.id   627851ae2d6d1b42b0af0030b73500b6
#
_cell.length_a   1.000
_cell.length_b   1.000
_cell.length_c   1.000
_cell.angle_alpha   90.00
_cell.angle_beta   90.00
_cell.angle_gamma   90.00
#
_symmetry.space_group_name_H-M   'P 1'
#
loop_
_entity.id
_entity.type
_entity.pdbx_description
1 polymer ?
#
loop_
_entity_poly.entity_id
_entity_poly.type
_entity_poly.pdbx_seq_one_letter_code
_entity_poly.pdbx_strand_id
1 'polypeptide(L)'
;MKNYTFDTVIELEVLKNYLSRAASAAFLIHTKTLSDDLRAIKNLGIKFLGRASGYWYPDSDEEKHFGMSEELAEKVHEIDPEIILQACIFEAVYRPVDRIPIPACVFEAFGMTSENRCFSFEQMRFPKAPEGFWWGEDGALPDITQLETRLWFYYRAVRYIEAGYEALHLGQIHLYTADDRGMVKMGELMEMIRVYARKHARRHLVLMDAHSHGISIRGKLLLDYHAMPYTRYPVTDREGDRLVLVKEGFSEGGFNPNGFESSSMPYLMEYDNWGGKVINDFASVTKEERAWSDWWGYDQIGWFANQTQDAQGKFLEYTALWSVVNHAFFEIPFRRTLDAAAVPMKRGDNGQMDVQDYYQINENSPDCPMGFSQEETIKRIWESEEALREVETNPENSADYGAKHVYDEETGIKLPERVVVYGSFQPYVGAVENDSNSEVTRMYYIGNNTYTLSVVIPFAGEYDYAVSTYGTLSSTYSHDTYPRSGSSNKGYFTVLNDNTVVRFIFHFMNHTVTIRQWHYNLLLKPESQ
;
A
#
# COMPACT_ATOMS: atom_id res chain seq x y z
N MET A 1 7.07 1.25 -23.89
CA MET A 1 5.99 0.31 -23.48
C MET A 1 6.55 -0.52 -22.34
N LYS A 2 5.86 -0.57 -21.20
CA LYS A 2 6.31 -1.36 -20.04
C LYS A 2 6.33 -2.85 -20.37
N ASN A 3 7.33 -3.56 -19.82
CA ASN A 3 7.43 -5.03 -19.95
C ASN A 3 6.63 -5.69 -18.82
N TYR A 4 5.73 -6.61 -19.16
CA TYR A 4 4.93 -7.42 -18.23
C TYR A 4 5.19 -8.93 -18.38
N THR A 5 6.21 -9.30 -19.15
CA THR A 5 6.51 -10.71 -19.43
C THR A 5 7.34 -11.31 -18.32
N PHE A 6 6.88 -12.43 -17.76
CA PHE A 6 7.66 -13.29 -16.87
C PHE A 6 7.19 -14.75 -16.99
N ASP A 7 8.06 -15.67 -16.60
CA ASP A 7 7.76 -17.09 -16.44
C ASP A 7 8.80 -17.70 -15.48
N THR A 8 8.37 -18.50 -14.52
CA THR A 8 9.21 -19.18 -13.51
C THR A 8 9.95 -18.24 -12.56
N VAL A 9 10.46 -17.13 -13.08
CA VAL A 9 11.11 -16.03 -12.33
C VAL A 9 10.56 -14.69 -12.81
N ILE A 10 10.64 -13.67 -11.96
CA ILE A 10 10.24 -12.32 -12.29
C ILE A 10 11.40 -11.35 -12.01
N GLU A 11 11.68 -10.46 -12.94
CA GLU A 11 12.64 -9.39 -12.73
C GLU A 11 12.00 -8.28 -11.87
N LEU A 12 12.80 -7.61 -11.03
CA LEU A 12 12.32 -6.54 -10.16
C LEU A 12 11.59 -5.44 -10.93
N GLU A 13 12.10 -5.04 -12.09
CA GLU A 13 11.46 -4.00 -12.92
C GLU A 13 10.14 -4.47 -13.52
N VAL A 14 10.00 -5.76 -13.84
CA VAL A 14 8.72 -6.33 -14.28
C VAL A 14 7.71 -6.31 -13.13
N LEU A 15 8.11 -6.70 -11.92
CA LEU A 15 7.26 -6.59 -10.73
C LEU A 15 6.81 -5.15 -10.49
N LYS A 16 7.73 -4.19 -10.52
CA LYS A 16 7.42 -2.76 -10.37
C LYS A 16 6.44 -2.25 -11.44
N ASN A 17 6.56 -2.75 -12.68
CA ASN A 17 5.61 -2.42 -13.74
C ASN A 17 4.20 -2.88 -13.40
N TYR A 18 4.03 -4.10 -12.87
CA TYR A 18 2.74 -4.59 -12.38
C TYR A 18 2.20 -3.73 -11.24
N LEU A 19 3.02 -3.48 -10.22
CA LEU A 19 2.60 -2.67 -9.05
C LEU A 19 2.24 -1.23 -9.44
N SER A 20 2.85 -0.67 -10.49
CA SER A 20 2.50 0.68 -11.00
C SER A 20 1.16 0.72 -11.75
N ARG A 21 0.51 -0.41 -11.97
CA ARG A 21 -0.82 -0.54 -12.59
C ARG A 21 -1.72 -1.44 -11.72
N ALA A 22 -1.51 -1.35 -10.39
CA ALA A 22 -2.26 -2.11 -9.41
C ALA A 22 -3.58 -1.42 -9.05
N ALA A 23 -4.61 -2.21 -8.90
CA ALA A 23 -5.91 -1.75 -8.44
C ALA A 23 -6.53 -2.77 -7.46
N SER A 24 -7.02 -2.29 -6.32
CA SER A 24 -7.65 -3.11 -5.29
C SER A 24 -9.09 -3.43 -5.68
N ALA A 25 -9.37 -4.69 -5.96
CA ALA A 25 -10.66 -5.17 -6.45
C ALA A 25 -11.37 -6.09 -5.44
N ALA A 26 -11.42 -5.66 -4.16
CA ALA A 26 -11.87 -6.49 -3.05
C ALA A 26 -13.13 -7.31 -3.34
N PHE A 27 -12.94 -8.62 -3.36
CA PHE A 27 -13.97 -9.62 -3.61
C PHE A 27 -14.76 -9.40 -4.91
N LEU A 28 -14.06 -9.10 -6.00
CA LEU A 28 -14.67 -8.90 -7.33
C LEU A 28 -15.52 -10.10 -7.75
N ILE A 29 -15.21 -11.32 -7.27
CA ILE A 29 -16.04 -12.52 -7.46
C ILE A 29 -17.51 -12.35 -7.01
N HIS A 30 -17.81 -11.39 -6.15
CA HIS A 30 -19.16 -11.11 -5.65
C HIS A 30 -19.79 -9.86 -6.28
N THR A 31 -19.17 -9.29 -7.31
CA THR A 31 -19.73 -8.10 -7.97
C THR A 31 -21.05 -8.39 -8.67
N LYS A 32 -21.94 -7.39 -8.68
CA LYS A 32 -23.19 -7.43 -9.44
C LYS A 32 -23.09 -6.71 -10.79
N THR A 33 -21.94 -6.08 -11.06
CA THR A 33 -21.67 -5.22 -12.22
C THR A 33 -20.51 -5.74 -13.06
N LEU A 34 -20.30 -7.06 -13.09
CA LEU A 34 -19.10 -7.68 -13.68
C LEU A 34 -18.82 -7.22 -15.12
N SER A 35 -19.83 -7.07 -15.96
CA SER A 35 -19.65 -6.62 -17.35
C SER A 35 -19.04 -5.23 -17.42
N ASP A 36 -19.49 -4.30 -16.57
CA ASP A 36 -18.95 -2.94 -16.53
C ASP A 36 -17.60 -2.90 -15.80
N ASP A 37 -17.39 -3.72 -14.79
CA ASP A 37 -16.10 -3.86 -14.12
C ASP A 37 -15.03 -4.34 -15.10
N LEU A 38 -15.31 -5.34 -15.93
CA LEU A 38 -14.43 -5.84 -16.98
C LEU A 38 -14.13 -4.75 -18.04
N ARG A 39 -15.15 -3.97 -18.42
CA ARG A 39 -14.98 -2.79 -19.30
C ARG A 39 -14.01 -1.78 -18.67
N ALA A 40 -14.22 -1.44 -17.39
CA ALA A 40 -13.38 -0.47 -16.67
C ALA A 40 -11.94 -0.98 -16.50
N ILE A 41 -11.72 -2.26 -16.17
CA ILE A 41 -10.40 -2.89 -16.11
C ILE A 41 -9.65 -2.72 -17.43
N LYS A 42 -10.32 -3.01 -18.55
CA LYS A 42 -9.75 -2.84 -19.89
C LYS A 42 -9.49 -1.36 -20.22
N ASN A 43 -10.44 -0.49 -19.92
CA ASN A 43 -10.36 0.95 -20.19
C ASN A 43 -9.19 1.62 -19.46
N LEU A 44 -8.92 1.20 -18.24
CA LEU A 44 -7.83 1.71 -17.42
C LEU A 44 -6.49 1.05 -17.74
N GLY A 45 -6.47 -0.15 -18.34
CA GLY A 45 -5.25 -0.90 -18.57
C GLY A 45 -4.63 -1.41 -17.27
N ILE A 46 -5.45 -1.85 -16.34
CA ILE A 46 -5.01 -2.47 -15.08
C ILE A 46 -4.21 -3.72 -15.40
N LYS A 47 -3.11 -3.95 -14.67
CA LYS A 47 -2.24 -5.12 -14.83
C LYS A 47 -2.15 -5.98 -13.57
N PHE A 48 -2.56 -5.44 -12.43
CA PHE A 48 -2.60 -6.17 -11.16
C PHE A 48 -3.94 -5.90 -10.46
N LEU A 49 -4.72 -6.94 -10.26
CA LEU A 49 -6.01 -6.89 -9.55
C LEU A 49 -5.84 -7.48 -8.14
N GLY A 50 -5.62 -6.59 -7.19
CA GLY A 50 -5.46 -6.93 -5.79
C GLY A 50 -6.76 -7.41 -5.16
N ARG A 51 -6.70 -8.46 -4.34
CA ARG A 51 -7.81 -8.97 -3.53
C ARG A 51 -9.06 -9.34 -4.33
N ALA A 52 -8.92 -9.74 -5.60
CA ALA A 52 -10.04 -10.04 -6.49
C ALA A 52 -10.89 -11.22 -6.00
N SER A 53 -10.30 -12.17 -5.28
CA SER A 53 -10.98 -13.27 -4.61
C SER A 53 -10.55 -13.40 -3.15
N GLY A 54 -11.43 -13.93 -2.34
CA GLY A 54 -11.23 -14.17 -0.94
C GLY A 54 -12.56 -14.17 -0.20
N TYR A 55 -12.53 -14.51 1.05
CA TYR A 55 -13.64 -14.31 1.97
C TYR A 55 -13.08 -14.06 3.37
N TRP A 56 -13.74 -13.23 4.11
CA TRP A 56 -13.47 -13.05 5.52
C TRP A 56 -14.11 -14.18 6.34
N TYR A 57 -15.37 -14.46 6.06
CA TYR A 57 -16.12 -15.56 6.67
C TYR A 57 -16.38 -16.64 5.61
N PRO A 58 -15.89 -17.87 5.78
CA PRO A 58 -16.13 -18.94 4.80
C PRO A 58 -17.62 -19.27 4.75
N ASP A 59 -18.19 -19.18 3.56
CA ASP A 59 -19.41 -19.92 3.25
C ASP A 59 -19.04 -21.40 3.22
N SER A 60 -19.92 -22.28 3.65
CA SER A 60 -19.66 -23.73 3.73
C SER A 60 -19.47 -24.41 2.36
N ASP A 61 -19.59 -23.66 1.27
CA ASP A 61 -19.50 -24.15 -0.12
C ASP A 61 -18.18 -23.70 -0.77
N GLU A 62 -17.09 -24.38 -0.42
CA GLU A 62 -15.76 -24.15 -0.98
C GLU A 62 -15.71 -24.35 -2.49
N GLU A 63 -16.42 -25.35 -3.02
CA GLU A 63 -16.42 -25.62 -4.46
C GLU A 63 -17.08 -24.48 -5.24
N LYS A 64 -18.16 -23.92 -4.73
CA LYS A 64 -18.79 -22.74 -5.32
C LYS A 64 -17.84 -21.54 -5.29
N HIS A 65 -17.17 -21.29 -4.16
CA HIS A 65 -16.23 -20.18 -4.03
C HIS A 65 -15.08 -20.28 -5.05
N PHE A 66 -14.46 -21.45 -5.17
CA PHE A 66 -13.36 -21.65 -6.12
C PHE A 66 -13.85 -21.68 -7.57
N GLY A 67 -15.04 -22.22 -7.84
CA GLY A 67 -15.65 -22.13 -9.18
C GLY A 67 -15.90 -20.69 -9.63
N MET A 68 -16.39 -19.81 -8.73
CA MET A 68 -16.52 -18.38 -9.01
C MET A 68 -15.15 -17.70 -9.21
N SER A 69 -14.13 -18.12 -8.46
CA SER A 69 -12.77 -17.60 -8.60
C SER A 69 -12.16 -17.95 -9.95
N GLU A 70 -12.32 -19.20 -10.40
CA GLU A 70 -11.89 -19.69 -11.71
C GLU A 70 -12.61 -18.95 -12.85
N GLU A 71 -13.95 -18.83 -12.78
CA GLU A 71 -14.74 -18.10 -13.77
C GLU A 71 -14.30 -16.62 -13.89
N LEU A 72 -14.01 -15.95 -12.77
CA LEU A 72 -13.50 -14.59 -12.81
C LEU A 72 -12.13 -14.53 -13.47
N ALA A 73 -11.22 -15.46 -13.12
CA ALA A 73 -9.88 -15.50 -13.70
C ALA A 73 -9.91 -15.70 -15.21
N GLU A 74 -10.76 -16.61 -15.70
CA GLU A 74 -10.96 -16.82 -17.14
C GLU A 74 -11.42 -15.53 -17.83
N LYS A 75 -12.46 -14.88 -17.33
CA LYS A 75 -12.99 -13.63 -17.92
C LYS A 75 -12.00 -12.49 -17.92
N VAL A 76 -11.21 -12.34 -16.87
CA VAL A 76 -10.17 -11.29 -16.79
C VAL A 76 -9.04 -11.60 -17.78
N HIS A 77 -8.60 -12.85 -17.88
CA HIS A 77 -7.54 -13.25 -18.81
C HIS A 77 -7.98 -13.25 -20.28
N GLU A 78 -9.29 -13.34 -20.57
CA GLU A 78 -9.84 -13.10 -21.91
C GLU A 78 -9.66 -11.64 -22.35
N ILE A 79 -9.73 -10.69 -21.40
CA ILE A 79 -9.50 -9.27 -21.68
C ILE A 79 -8.01 -8.98 -21.90
N ASP A 80 -7.18 -9.49 -21.00
CA ASP A 80 -5.74 -9.30 -21.03
C ASP A 80 -5.05 -10.43 -20.26
N PRO A 81 -4.37 -11.35 -20.98
CA PRO A 81 -3.70 -12.49 -20.36
C PRO A 81 -2.49 -12.11 -19.49
N GLU A 82 -2.02 -10.86 -19.56
CA GLU A 82 -0.93 -10.40 -18.69
C GLU A 82 -1.41 -10.03 -17.29
N ILE A 83 -2.69 -9.78 -17.06
CA ILE A 83 -3.20 -9.36 -15.74
C ILE A 83 -2.88 -10.43 -14.68
N ILE A 84 -2.30 -10.00 -13.58
CA ILE A 84 -2.15 -10.78 -12.36
C ILE A 84 -3.41 -10.59 -11.50
N LEU A 85 -4.02 -11.70 -11.09
CA LEU A 85 -5.08 -11.73 -10.10
C LEU A 85 -4.51 -12.14 -8.75
N GLN A 86 -4.88 -11.41 -7.70
CA GLN A 86 -4.52 -11.74 -6.32
C GLN A 86 -5.74 -12.26 -5.55
N ALA A 87 -5.51 -13.31 -4.77
CA ALA A 87 -6.47 -13.83 -3.80
C ALA A 87 -6.01 -13.58 -2.36
N CYS A 88 -6.95 -13.59 -1.41
CA CYS A 88 -6.67 -13.37 0.00
C CYS A 88 -6.72 -14.65 0.82
N ILE A 89 -5.72 -14.81 1.69
CA ILE A 89 -5.70 -15.76 2.80
C ILE A 89 -5.48 -14.93 4.06
N PHE A 90 -6.57 -14.63 4.77
CA PHE A 90 -6.53 -13.70 5.90
C PHE A 90 -6.08 -14.34 7.20
N GLU A 91 -5.75 -13.50 8.16
CA GLU A 91 -5.42 -13.82 9.55
C GLU A 91 -6.62 -14.27 10.40
N ALA A 92 -7.68 -14.67 9.79
CA ALA A 92 -8.89 -15.12 10.48
C ALA A 92 -9.27 -16.53 10.02
N VAL A 93 -9.65 -17.36 10.97
CA VAL A 93 -10.22 -18.70 10.75
C VAL A 93 -11.57 -18.80 11.47
N TYR A 94 -12.50 -19.50 10.86
CA TYR A 94 -13.87 -19.63 11.38
C TYR A 94 -14.32 -21.08 11.47
N ARG A 95 -15.20 -21.37 12.41
CA ARG A 95 -15.71 -22.71 12.70
C ARG A 95 -16.27 -23.50 11.50
N PRO A 96 -16.85 -22.90 10.42
CA PRO A 96 -17.26 -23.66 9.24
C PRO A 96 -16.16 -24.52 8.59
N VAL A 97 -14.84 -24.27 8.85
CA VAL A 97 -13.75 -25.12 8.37
C VAL A 97 -13.87 -26.58 8.88
N ASP A 98 -14.55 -26.80 10.01
CA ASP A 98 -14.82 -28.15 10.57
C ASP A 98 -15.67 -29.02 9.63
N ARG A 99 -16.23 -28.45 8.56
CA ARG A 99 -17.04 -29.17 7.56
C ARG A 99 -16.32 -29.35 6.23
N ILE A 100 -15.12 -28.78 6.08
CA ILE A 100 -14.35 -28.81 4.83
C ILE A 100 -13.39 -30.00 4.89
N PRO A 101 -13.54 -31.01 4.00
CA PRO A 101 -12.63 -32.16 3.95
C PRO A 101 -11.22 -31.73 3.57
N ILE A 102 -10.21 -32.33 4.20
CA ILE A 102 -8.82 -32.11 3.79
C ILE A 102 -8.51 -33.04 2.61
N PRO A 103 -8.15 -32.49 1.42
CA PRO A 103 -7.78 -33.30 0.27
C PRO A 103 -6.52 -34.13 0.52
N ALA A 104 -6.43 -35.33 -0.05
CA ALA A 104 -5.27 -36.22 0.08
C ALA A 104 -3.96 -35.54 -0.32
N CYS A 105 -3.95 -34.73 -1.38
CA CYS A 105 -2.77 -34.01 -1.85
C CYS A 105 -2.21 -33.00 -0.82
N VAL A 106 -3.06 -32.48 0.08
CA VAL A 106 -2.61 -31.60 1.18
C VAL A 106 -1.80 -32.41 2.20
N PHE A 107 -2.30 -33.58 2.63
CA PHE A 107 -1.54 -34.47 3.51
C PHE A 107 -0.21 -34.90 2.89
N GLU A 108 -0.24 -35.29 1.62
CA GLU A 108 0.94 -35.74 0.85
C GLU A 108 2.00 -34.63 0.78
N ALA A 109 1.59 -33.36 0.59
CA ALA A 109 2.52 -32.23 0.56
C ALA A 109 3.28 -32.05 1.88
N PHE A 110 2.67 -32.44 3.00
CA PHE A 110 3.30 -32.41 4.33
C PHE A 110 3.97 -33.75 4.71
N GLY A 111 4.07 -34.70 3.77
CA GLY A 111 4.68 -36.02 4.01
C GLY A 111 3.85 -36.90 4.96
N MET A 112 2.55 -36.66 5.05
CA MET A 112 1.62 -37.38 5.94
C MET A 112 0.82 -38.43 5.19
N THR A 113 0.40 -39.45 5.90
CA THR A 113 -0.61 -40.38 5.39
C THR A 113 -1.95 -39.67 5.31
N SER A 114 -2.65 -39.84 4.19
CA SER A 114 -3.99 -39.26 3.99
C SER A 114 -4.97 -39.81 5.01
N GLU A 115 -5.77 -38.91 5.58
CA GLU A 115 -6.82 -39.20 6.56
C GLU A 115 -8.18 -38.76 5.99
N ASN A 116 -9.22 -39.51 6.32
CA ASN A 116 -10.59 -39.11 5.96
C ASN A 116 -11.19 -38.24 7.06
N ARG A 117 -10.81 -36.98 7.10
CA ARG A 117 -11.30 -35.98 8.05
C ARG A 117 -11.41 -34.59 7.46
N CYS A 118 -12.14 -33.72 8.13
CA CYS A 118 -12.18 -32.30 7.86
C CYS A 118 -11.04 -31.54 8.60
N PHE A 119 -10.86 -30.28 8.25
CA PHE A 119 -10.05 -29.36 9.03
C PHE A 119 -10.62 -29.20 10.43
N SER A 120 -9.82 -28.69 11.37
CA SER A 120 -10.24 -28.48 12.75
C SER A 120 -10.00 -27.04 13.18
N PHE A 121 -11.07 -26.29 13.39
CA PHE A 121 -11.02 -24.93 13.90
C PHE A 121 -10.26 -24.83 15.22
N GLU A 122 -10.56 -25.72 16.17
CA GLU A 122 -9.93 -25.72 17.49
C GLU A 122 -8.41 -25.99 17.44
N GLN A 123 -7.94 -26.74 16.43
CA GLN A 123 -6.50 -27.00 16.23
C GLN A 123 -5.76 -25.88 15.50
N MET A 124 -6.49 -24.93 14.89
CA MET A 124 -5.90 -23.77 14.24
C MET A 124 -5.75 -22.57 15.18
N ARG A 125 -6.61 -22.48 16.19
CA ARG A 125 -6.71 -21.29 17.06
C ARG A 125 -5.40 -20.96 17.74
N PHE A 126 -5.10 -19.65 17.81
CA PHE A 126 -3.99 -19.12 18.60
C PHE A 126 -4.38 -19.02 20.08
N PRO A 127 -3.87 -19.92 20.97
CA PRO A 127 -4.35 -20.02 22.33
C PRO A 127 -4.08 -18.79 23.20
N LYS A 128 -3.08 -18.00 22.81
CA LYS A 128 -2.59 -16.82 23.54
C LYS A 128 -2.99 -15.51 22.87
N ALA A 129 -3.92 -15.53 21.90
CA ALA A 129 -4.32 -14.30 21.24
C ALA A 129 -4.78 -13.27 22.29
N PRO A 130 -4.35 -12.01 22.21
CA PRO A 130 -4.86 -10.94 23.06
C PRO A 130 -6.38 -10.86 22.97
N GLU A 131 -7.01 -10.49 24.07
CA GLU A 131 -8.44 -10.23 24.10
C GLU A 131 -8.78 -9.16 23.04
N GLY A 132 -9.75 -9.44 22.16
CA GLY A 132 -10.10 -8.59 21.03
C GLY A 132 -9.62 -9.05 19.65
N PHE A 133 -8.73 -10.03 19.56
CA PHE A 133 -8.38 -10.70 18.30
C PHE A 133 -9.29 -11.90 17.97
N TRP A 134 -10.47 -11.92 18.53
CA TRP A 134 -11.50 -12.90 18.25
C TRP A 134 -12.52 -12.27 17.32
N TRP A 135 -12.64 -12.83 16.12
CA TRP A 135 -13.54 -12.36 15.08
C TRP A 135 -14.99 -12.86 15.30
N GLY A 136 -15.55 -12.56 16.47
CA GLY A 136 -16.85 -13.07 16.89
C GLY A 136 -16.80 -14.46 17.56
N GLU A 137 -17.97 -15.05 17.88
CA GLU A 137 -18.06 -16.31 18.62
C GLU A 137 -17.47 -17.51 17.88
N ASP A 138 -17.57 -17.50 16.53
CA ASP A 138 -17.12 -18.59 15.66
C ASP A 138 -15.83 -18.28 14.91
N GLY A 139 -15.16 -17.18 15.22
CA GLY A 139 -13.92 -16.74 14.59
C GLY A 139 -12.75 -16.69 15.54
N ALA A 140 -11.53 -16.89 15.04
CA ALA A 140 -10.30 -16.81 15.81
C ALA A 140 -9.12 -16.41 14.95
N LEU A 141 -8.08 -15.85 15.61
CA LEU A 141 -6.76 -15.73 15.04
C LEU A 141 -6.15 -17.13 14.91
N PRO A 142 -5.67 -17.57 13.74
CA PRO A 142 -4.94 -18.82 13.60
C PRO A 142 -3.51 -18.71 14.13
N ASP A 143 -2.90 -19.85 14.47
CA ASP A 143 -1.50 -19.96 14.89
C ASP A 143 -0.72 -20.76 13.84
N ILE A 144 0.23 -20.12 13.15
CA ILE A 144 1.03 -20.77 12.10
C ILE A 144 1.94 -21.88 12.62
N THR A 145 2.24 -21.91 13.92
CA THR A 145 3.02 -22.99 14.53
C THR A 145 2.22 -24.30 14.59
N GLN A 146 0.88 -24.22 14.52
CA GLN A 146 0.01 -25.39 14.46
C GLN A 146 0.02 -26.00 13.06
N LEU A 147 0.13 -27.32 12.99
CA LEU A 147 0.11 -28.03 11.72
C LEU A 147 -1.20 -27.78 10.96
N GLU A 148 -2.30 -27.78 11.67
CA GLU A 148 -3.64 -27.61 11.08
C GLU A 148 -3.80 -26.26 10.36
N THR A 149 -3.27 -25.17 10.92
CA THR A 149 -3.21 -23.87 10.25
C THR A 149 -2.41 -23.92 8.96
N ARG A 150 -1.26 -24.61 8.97
CA ARG A 150 -0.43 -24.76 7.76
C ARG A 150 -1.11 -25.60 6.69
N LEU A 151 -1.81 -26.67 7.06
CA LEU A 151 -2.62 -27.46 6.12
C LEU A 151 -3.72 -26.59 5.48
N TRP A 152 -4.41 -25.77 6.27
CA TRP A 152 -5.45 -24.85 5.80
C TRP A 152 -4.90 -23.78 4.86
N PHE A 153 -3.82 -23.09 5.23
CA PHE A 153 -3.23 -22.06 4.40
C PHE A 153 -2.68 -22.63 3.09
N TYR A 154 -2.04 -23.79 3.15
CA TYR A 154 -1.57 -24.50 1.97
C TYR A 154 -2.74 -24.89 1.04
N TYR A 155 -3.79 -25.48 1.60
CA TYR A 155 -5.01 -25.82 0.85
C TYR A 155 -5.59 -24.60 0.12
N ARG A 156 -5.78 -23.50 0.83
CA ARG A 156 -6.27 -22.26 0.23
C ARG A 156 -5.39 -21.77 -0.91
N ALA A 157 -4.06 -21.75 -0.69
CA ALA A 157 -3.09 -21.30 -1.66
C ALA A 157 -3.12 -22.13 -2.95
N VAL A 158 -3.10 -23.46 -2.84
CA VAL A 158 -3.09 -24.32 -4.02
C VAL A 158 -4.39 -24.22 -4.82
N ARG A 159 -5.54 -24.12 -4.14
CA ARG A 159 -6.83 -23.93 -4.81
C ARG A 159 -6.90 -22.62 -5.59
N TYR A 160 -6.38 -21.51 -5.06
CA TYR A 160 -6.31 -20.26 -5.82
C TYR A 160 -5.32 -20.33 -6.99
N ILE A 161 -4.17 -20.98 -6.81
CA ILE A 161 -3.22 -21.21 -7.91
C ILE A 161 -3.88 -22.00 -9.04
N GLU A 162 -4.64 -23.08 -8.72
CA GLU A 162 -5.39 -23.88 -9.68
C GLU A 162 -6.49 -23.06 -10.38
N ALA A 163 -7.14 -22.14 -9.66
CA ALA A 163 -8.12 -21.22 -10.21
C ALA A 163 -7.52 -20.07 -11.08
N GLY A 164 -6.19 -20.07 -11.31
CA GLY A 164 -5.51 -19.11 -12.19
C GLY A 164 -5.00 -17.84 -11.51
N TYR A 165 -4.97 -17.77 -10.18
CA TYR A 165 -4.41 -16.64 -9.43
C TYR A 165 -2.90 -16.77 -9.32
N GLU A 166 -2.19 -15.66 -9.53
CA GLU A 166 -0.73 -15.60 -9.52
C GLU A 166 -0.17 -14.72 -8.40
N ALA A 167 -1.04 -14.23 -7.50
CA ALA A 167 -0.64 -13.52 -6.29
C ALA A 167 -1.54 -13.92 -5.11
N LEU A 168 -0.95 -13.92 -3.90
CA LEU A 168 -1.62 -14.23 -2.64
C LEU A 168 -1.32 -13.14 -1.62
N HIS A 169 -2.38 -12.54 -1.06
CA HIS A 169 -2.30 -11.61 0.07
C HIS A 169 -2.51 -12.37 1.36
N LEU A 170 -1.53 -12.28 2.27
CA LEU A 170 -1.46 -13.07 3.50
C LEU A 170 -1.91 -12.30 4.75
N GLY A 171 -2.68 -11.22 4.57
CA GLY A 171 -3.24 -10.43 5.66
C GLY A 171 -2.19 -9.87 6.61
N GLN A 172 -2.53 -9.77 7.89
CA GLN A 172 -1.66 -9.25 8.95
C GLN A 172 -0.73 -10.36 9.48
N ILE A 173 0.32 -10.67 8.72
CA ILE A 173 1.22 -11.80 8.95
C ILE A 173 1.79 -11.85 10.38
N HIS A 174 2.07 -10.71 11.00
CA HIS A 174 2.67 -10.65 12.34
C HIS A 174 1.74 -11.16 13.46
N LEU A 175 0.42 -11.15 13.23
CA LEU A 175 -0.54 -11.62 14.23
C LEU A 175 -0.46 -13.13 14.40
N TYR A 176 -0.60 -13.88 13.32
CA TYR A 176 -0.66 -15.36 13.38
C TYR A 176 0.72 -16.02 13.37
N THR A 177 1.79 -15.25 13.19
CA THR A 177 3.18 -15.72 13.32
C THR A 177 3.84 -15.31 14.64
N ALA A 178 3.10 -14.74 15.59
CA ALA A 178 3.66 -14.18 16.84
C ALA A 178 4.50 -15.19 17.66
N ASP A 179 4.15 -16.47 17.65
CA ASP A 179 4.90 -17.54 18.32
C ASP A 179 5.89 -18.27 17.36
N ASP A 180 5.93 -17.92 16.07
CA ASP A 180 6.86 -18.49 15.08
C ASP A 180 8.20 -17.74 15.09
N ARG A 181 9.07 -18.08 16.02
CA ARG A 181 10.36 -17.41 16.17
C ARG A 181 11.20 -17.50 14.90
N GLY A 182 11.52 -16.32 14.35
CA GLY A 182 12.30 -16.20 13.11
C GLY A 182 11.55 -16.59 11.86
N MET A 183 10.22 -16.61 11.90
CA MET A 183 9.34 -16.92 10.76
C MET A 183 9.66 -18.28 10.09
N VAL A 184 10.06 -19.28 10.87
CA VAL A 184 10.53 -20.57 10.34
C VAL A 184 9.39 -21.36 9.70
N LYS A 185 8.25 -21.49 10.42
CA LYS A 185 7.10 -22.26 9.94
C LYS A 185 6.40 -21.55 8.77
N MET A 186 6.32 -20.24 8.84
CA MET A 186 5.80 -19.43 7.74
C MET A 186 6.69 -19.54 6.52
N GLY A 187 8.01 -19.44 6.68
CA GLY A 187 8.96 -19.57 5.56
C GLY A 187 8.91 -20.95 4.91
N GLU A 188 8.80 -22.02 5.69
CA GLU A 188 8.62 -23.40 5.19
C GLU A 188 7.34 -23.51 4.35
N LEU A 189 6.22 -22.99 4.86
CA LEU A 189 4.93 -23.00 4.17
C LEU A 189 4.99 -22.23 2.85
N MET A 190 5.55 -21.03 2.86
CA MET A 190 5.67 -20.21 1.65
C MET A 190 6.53 -20.87 0.58
N GLU A 191 7.62 -21.56 0.98
CA GLU A 191 8.43 -22.32 0.01
C GLU A 191 7.65 -23.51 -0.57
N MET A 192 6.85 -24.22 0.24
CA MET A 192 5.96 -25.28 -0.26
C MET A 192 4.97 -24.75 -1.30
N ILE A 193 4.38 -23.58 -1.04
CA ILE A 193 3.46 -22.92 -1.98
C ILE A 193 4.19 -22.53 -3.27
N ARG A 194 5.41 -21.97 -3.19
CA ARG A 194 6.24 -21.66 -4.38
C ARG A 194 6.59 -22.91 -5.18
N VAL A 195 6.94 -24.02 -4.50
CA VAL A 195 7.20 -25.31 -5.16
C VAL A 195 5.99 -25.81 -5.93
N TYR A 196 4.79 -25.66 -5.34
CA TYR A 196 3.55 -26.01 -6.01
C TYR A 196 3.31 -25.10 -7.23
N ALA A 197 3.45 -23.78 -7.06
CA ALA A 197 3.25 -22.80 -8.13
C ALA A 197 4.17 -23.03 -9.34
N ARG A 198 5.42 -23.41 -9.11
CA ARG A 198 6.38 -23.76 -10.19
C ARG A 198 5.89 -24.88 -11.11
N LYS A 199 4.93 -25.70 -10.67
CA LYS A 199 4.37 -26.82 -11.45
C LYS A 199 2.96 -26.55 -11.98
N HIS A 200 2.19 -25.74 -11.28
CA HIS A 200 0.75 -25.65 -11.48
C HIS A 200 0.25 -24.24 -11.79
N ALA A 201 1.01 -23.19 -11.41
CA ALA A 201 0.60 -21.82 -11.72
C ALA A 201 0.72 -21.54 -13.23
N ARG A 202 -0.10 -20.67 -13.74
CA ARG A 202 -0.21 -20.31 -15.17
C ARG A 202 1.12 -19.88 -15.79
N ARG A 203 1.94 -19.11 -15.07
CA ARG A 203 3.30 -18.68 -15.45
C ARG A 203 4.37 -19.21 -14.48
N HIS A 204 4.13 -20.38 -13.88
CA HIS A 204 5.06 -21.13 -13.02
C HIS A 204 5.58 -20.34 -11.81
N LEU A 205 4.83 -19.34 -11.35
CA LEU A 205 5.21 -18.44 -10.26
C LEU A 205 3.97 -17.99 -9.50
N VAL A 206 4.12 -17.74 -8.20
CA VAL A 206 3.16 -17.02 -7.37
C VAL A 206 3.87 -15.94 -6.57
N LEU A 207 3.32 -14.73 -6.60
CA LEU A 207 3.75 -13.61 -5.77
C LEU A 207 3.03 -13.67 -4.41
N MET A 208 3.70 -13.26 -3.35
CA MET A 208 3.12 -13.23 -2.01
C MET A 208 3.44 -11.92 -1.33
N ASP A 209 2.43 -11.30 -0.73
CA ASP A 209 2.55 -10.12 0.11
C ASP A 209 1.76 -10.25 1.39
N ALA A 210 1.94 -9.31 2.29
CA ALA A 210 1.20 -9.19 3.54
C ALA A 210 1.16 -7.73 4.01
N HIS A 211 0.24 -7.42 4.92
CA HIS A 211 0.32 -6.21 5.72
C HIS A 211 1.50 -6.31 6.67
N SER A 212 2.62 -5.81 6.25
CA SER A 212 3.84 -5.78 7.05
C SER A 212 4.86 -4.82 6.46
N HIS A 213 5.93 -4.56 7.21
CA HIS A 213 7.18 -4.07 6.63
C HIS A 213 7.92 -5.20 5.91
N GLY A 214 8.96 -4.86 5.17
CA GLY A 214 9.84 -5.85 4.58
C GLY A 214 10.37 -6.82 5.64
N ILE A 215 10.26 -8.12 5.36
CA ILE A 215 10.79 -9.17 6.22
C ILE A 215 11.92 -9.86 5.50
N SER A 216 13.14 -9.76 6.07
CA SER A 216 14.32 -10.46 5.57
C SER A 216 14.82 -11.46 6.60
N ILE A 217 15.04 -12.69 6.16
CA ILE A 217 15.61 -13.75 6.98
C ILE A 217 16.94 -14.17 6.39
N ARG A 218 18.04 -13.78 7.03
CA ARG A 218 19.41 -14.04 6.57
C ARG A 218 19.66 -13.56 5.15
N GLY A 219 19.19 -12.35 4.81
CA GLY A 219 19.33 -11.74 3.50
C GLY A 219 18.38 -12.27 2.43
N LYS A 220 17.46 -13.18 2.78
CA LYS A 220 16.42 -13.70 1.89
C LYS A 220 15.09 -13.03 2.25
N LEU A 221 14.47 -12.36 1.29
CA LEU A 221 13.15 -11.77 1.47
C LEU A 221 12.08 -12.87 1.62
N LEU A 222 11.22 -12.72 2.60
CA LEU A 222 10.10 -13.64 2.82
C LEU A 222 8.98 -13.39 1.80
N LEU A 223 8.65 -12.12 1.57
CA LEU A 223 7.61 -11.63 0.69
C LEU A 223 8.21 -11.09 -0.62
N ASP A 224 7.39 -10.95 -1.65
CA ASP A 224 7.79 -10.39 -2.96
C ASP A 224 7.65 -8.86 -2.97
N TYR A 225 6.64 -8.34 -2.31
CA TYR A 225 6.40 -6.94 -1.99
C TYR A 225 5.59 -6.91 -0.69
N HIS A 226 5.41 -5.73 -0.13
CA HIS A 226 4.54 -5.57 1.03
C HIS A 226 3.48 -4.51 0.77
N ALA A 227 2.34 -4.66 1.42
CA ALA A 227 1.25 -3.70 1.34
C ALA A 227 0.92 -3.17 2.73
N MET A 228 0.64 -1.87 2.84
CA MET A 228 0.09 -1.29 4.05
C MET A 228 -0.63 0.02 3.76
N PRO A 229 -1.74 0.30 4.44
CA PRO A 229 -2.33 1.63 4.47
C PRO A 229 -1.49 2.51 5.40
N TYR A 230 -0.97 3.62 4.86
CA TYR A 230 -0.25 4.59 5.67
C TYR A 230 -0.96 5.92 5.67
N THR A 231 -1.82 6.10 6.63
CA THR A 231 -2.40 7.41 6.92
C THR A 231 -2.08 7.80 8.35
N ARG A 232 -1.69 9.04 8.55
CA ARG A 232 -1.74 9.71 9.83
C ARG A 232 -2.85 10.75 9.78
N TYR A 233 -2.80 11.77 10.47
CA TYR A 233 -3.80 12.77 10.73
C TYR A 233 -4.44 13.36 9.48
N PRO A 234 -5.73 13.67 9.52
CA PRO A 234 -6.33 14.57 8.58
C PRO A 234 -5.72 15.95 8.74
N VAL A 235 -5.56 16.63 7.64
CA VAL A 235 -5.22 18.05 7.60
C VAL A 235 -6.50 18.84 7.36
N THR A 236 -6.88 19.63 8.35
CA THR A 236 -8.00 20.56 8.22
C THR A 236 -7.54 21.78 7.44
N ASP A 237 -8.21 22.08 6.36
CA ASP A 237 -7.97 23.25 5.54
C ASP A 237 -9.24 24.09 5.34
N ARG A 238 -9.14 25.08 4.44
CA ARG A 238 -10.27 25.97 4.13
C ARG A 238 -11.43 25.28 3.41
N GLU A 239 -11.18 24.12 2.82
CA GLU A 239 -12.13 23.37 2.00
C GLU A 239 -12.63 22.08 2.66
N GLY A 240 -12.09 21.74 3.82
CA GLY A 240 -12.46 20.54 4.59
C GLY A 240 -11.28 19.69 5.00
N ASP A 241 -11.57 18.55 5.61
CA ASP A 241 -10.58 17.64 6.13
C ASP A 241 -10.00 16.75 5.03
N ARG A 242 -8.68 16.58 5.02
CA ARG A 242 -7.97 15.64 4.17
C ARG A 242 -7.12 14.71 5.02
N LEU A 243 -7.01 13.45 4.58
CA LEU A 243 -5.99 12.55 5.10
C LEU A 243 -4.63 12.90 4.51
N VAL A 244 -3.61 12.91 5.35
CA VAL A 244 -2.22 13.06 4.95
C VAL A 244 -1.52 11.75 5.17
N LEU A 245 -0.90 11.24 4.10
CA LEU A 245 -0.14 10.01 4.16
C LEU A 245 1.23 10.27 4.76
N VAL A 246 1.63 9.41 5.70
CA VAL A 246 2.90 9.55 6.40
C VAL A 246 3.93 8.62 5.83
N LYS A 247 5.11 9.18 5.65
CA LYS A 247 6.27 8.46 5.20
C LYS A 247 6.72 7.43 6.22
N GLU A 248 6.92 6.21 5.77
CA GLU A 248 7.74 5.23 6.47
C GLU A 248 9.19 5.23 5.97
N GLY A 249 10.05 4.64 6.78
CA GLY A 249 11.40 4.32 6.37
C GLY A 249 11.42 3.30 5.21
N PHE A 250 12.58 3.15 4.58
CA PHE A 250 12.77 2.12 3.55
C PHE A 250 12.57 0.73 4.16
N SER A 251 11.92 -0.13 3.39
CA SER A 251 11.77 -1.52 3.73
C SER A 251 13.10 -2.26 3.65
N GLU A 252 13.20 -3.41 4.31
CA GLU A 252 14.39 -4.26 4.21
C GLU A 252 14.60 -4.77 2.77
N GLY A 253 15.87 -4.88 2.39
CA GLY A 253 16.29 -5.46 1.12
C GLY A 253 16.79 -6.88 1.27
N GLY A 254 17.04 -7.53 0.14
CA GLY A 254 17.59 -8.87 0.08
C GLY A 254 17.29 -9.59 -1.23
N PHE A 255 17.66 -10.85 -1.27
CA PHE A 255 17.35 -11.75 -2.38
C PHE A 255 15.93 -12.31 -2.24
N ASN A 256 15.15 -12.20 -3.32
CA ASN A 256 13.80 -12.76 -3.38
C ASN A 256 13.81 -14.17 -4.03
N PRO A 257 13.06 -15.14 -3.46
CA PRO A 257 12.98 -16.50 -4.01
C PRO A 257 12.41 -16.59 -5.43
N ASN A 258 11.67 -15.59 -5.88
CA ASN A 258 11.12 -15.51 -7.23
C ASN A 258 12.09 -14.90 -8.27
N GLY A 259 13.37 -14.64 -7.89
CA GLY A 259 14.47 -14.47 -8.83
C GLY A 259 15.07 -13.07 -8.92
N PHE A 260 14.72 -12.15 -8.05
CA PHE A 260 15.29 -10.80 -8.03
C PHE A 260 16.02 -10.47 -6.73
N GLU A 261 16.85 -9.45 -6.78
CA GLU A 261 17.47 -8.83 -5.61
C GLU A 261 17.01 -7.36 -5.54
N SER A 262 16.71 -6.88 -4.36
CA SER A 262 16.29 -5.49 -4.14
C SER A 262 16.97 -4.92 -2.90
N SER A 263 17.40 -3.68 -2.98
CA SER A 263 17.91 -2.94 -1.80
C SER A 263 16.81 -2.56 -0.83
N SER A 264 15.58 -2.48 -1.31
CA SER A 264 14.37 -2.22 -0.52
C SER A 264 13.21 -2.98 -1.16
N MET A 265 12.46 -3.76 -0.36
CA MET A 265 11.29 -4.48 -0.84
C MET A 265 10.27 -3.50 -1.43
N PRO A 266 9.69 -3.77 -2.62
CA PRO A 266 8.63 -2.93 -3.16
C PRO A 266 7.47 -2.77 -2.19
N TYR A 267 6.96 -1.55 -2.09
CA TYR A 267 5.85 -1.19 -1.21
C TYR A 267 4.61 -0.78 -2.02
N LEU A 268 3.51 -1.46 -1.80
CA LEU A 268 2.21 -1.18 -2.40
C LEU A 268 1.31 -0.54 -1.34
N MET A 269 1.00 0.75 -1.50
CA MET A 269 0.17 1.50 -0.57
C MET A 269 -1.29 1.48 -1.03
N GLU A 270 -2.20 1.30 -0.09
CA GLU A 270 -3.61 1.15 -0.38
C GLU A 270 -4.53 1.98 0.53
N TYR A 271 -5.77 2.17 0.10
CA TYR A 271 -6.86 2.61 0.96
C TYR A 271 -7.56 1.39 1.53
N ASP A 272 -7.54 1.24 2.84
CA ASP A 272 -8.14 0.11 3.52
C ASP A 272 -9.23 0.53 4.50
N ASN A 273 -10.07 -0.42 4.91
CA ASN A 273 -11.03 -0.28 5.99
C ASN A 273 -10.45 -0.77 7.33
N TRP A 274 -9.17 -0.62 7.50
CA TRP A 274 -8.43 -1.00 8.68
C TRP A 274 -8.97 -0.30 9.92
N GLY A 275 -9.32 -1.05 10.93
CA GLY A 275 -9.85 -0.52 12.19
C GLY A 275 -11.35 -0.30 12.25
N GLY A 276 -12.08 -0.41 11.15
CA GLY A 276 -13.55 -0.42 11.11
C GLY A 276 -14.22 0.86 11.64
N LYS A 277 -13.49 1.98 11.77
CA LYS A 277 -14.04 3.27 12.21
C LYS A 277 -13.83 4.33 11.14
N VAL A 278 -14.93 4.88 10.65
CA VAL A 278 -14.87 6.09 9.84
C VAL A 278 -14.80 7.29 10.76
N ILE A 279 -13.82 8.14 10.51
CA ILE A 279 -13.66 9.42 11.20
C ILE A 279 -14.05 10.51 10.19
N ASN A 280 -15.24 11.07 10.34
CA ASN A 280 -15.74 12.15 9.49
C ASN A 280 -15.48 13.54 10.08
N ASP A 281 -15.23 13.64 11.38
CA ASP A 281 -14.84 14.88 12.07
C ASP A 281 -13.57 14.65 12.89
N PHE A 282 -12.46 14.99 12.29
CA PHE A 282 -11.14 14.81 12.90
C PHE A 282 -10.82 15.84 13.99
N ALA A 283 -11.50 16.97 14.02
CA ALA A 283 -11.33 17.93 15.10
C ALA A 283 -11.81 17.38 16.45
N SER A 284 -12.75 16.43 16.42
CA SER A 284 -13.29 15.76 17.61
C SER A 284 -12.51 14.51 18.04
N VAL A 285 -11.50 14.08 17.30
CA VAL A 285 -10.73 12.85 17.61
C VAL A 285 -9.86 13.05 18.84
N THR A 286 -10.07 12.22 19.87
CA THR A 286 -9.28 12.25 21.09
C THR A 286 -7.82 11.83 20.87
N LYS A 287 -6.95 12.13 21.85
CA LYS A 287 -5.56 11.73 21.79
C LYS A 287 -5.41 10.19 21.77
N GLU A 288 -6.26 9.50 22.51
CA GLU A 288 -6.30 8.04 22.59
C GLU A 288 -6.75 7.43 21.26
N GLU A 289 -7.77 7.99 20.62
CA GLU A 289 -8.22 7.56 19.30
C GLU A 289 -7.16 7.80 18.22
N ARG A 290 -6.42 8.92 18.28
CA ARG A 290 -5.28 9.16 17.39
C ARG A 290 -4.17 8.14 17.59
N ALA A 291 -3.80 7.85 18.84
CA ALA A 291 -2.78 6.85 19.14
C ALA A 291 -3.18 5.45 18.65
N TRP A 292 -4.46 5.11 18.73
CA TRP A 292 -4.98 3.86 18.21
C TRP A 292 -4.97 3.83 16.68
N SER A 293 -5.37 4.91 16.02
CA SER A 293 -5.34 5.02 14.56
C SER A 293 -3.91 5.05 13.99
N ASP A 294 -2.93 5.54 14.73
CA ASP A 294 -1.51 5.47 14.34
C ASP A 294 -1.00 4.02 14.25
N TRP A 295 -1.61 3.11 14.98
CA TRP A 295 -1.25 1.69 14.98
C TRP A 295 -2.08 0.88 13.97
N TRP A 296 -3.41 1.09 13.95
CA TRP A 296 -4.37 0.29 13.19
C TRP A 296 -4.90 1.01 11.94
N GLY A 297 -4.61 2.30 11.79
CA GLY A 297 -5.23 3.14 10.78
C GLY A 297 -6.70 3.46 11.06
N TYR A 298 -7.39 3.94 10.07
CA TYR A 298 -8.86 4.09 10.10
C TYR A 298 -9.47 3.47 8.86
N ASP A 299 -10.81 3.50 8.79
CA ASP A 299 -11.53 3.20 7.57
C ASP A 299 -11.32 4.33 6.55
N GLN A 300 -10.20 4.25 5.84
CA GLN A 300 -9.79 5.25 4.86
C GLN A 300 -10.72 5.27 3.65
N ILE A 301 -11.12 4.07 3.20
CA ILE A 301 -12.00 3.97 2.03
C ILE A 301 -13.40 4.48 2.37
N GLY A 302 -13.90 4.27 3.59
CA GLY A 302 -15.16 4.83 4.05
C GLY A 302 -15.13 6.35 4.11
N TRP A 303 -14.06 6.93 4.68
CA TRP A 303 -13.85 8.37 4.64
C TRP A 303 -13.78 8.90 3.20
N PHE A 304 -12.99 8.27 2.35
CA PHE A 304 -12.82 8.66 0.95
C PHE A 304 -14.13 8.62 0.16
N ALA A 305 -14.92 7.57 0.32
CA ALA A 305 -16.22 7.42 -0.33
C ALA A 305 -17.24 8.51 0.10
N ASN A 306 -17.05 9.10 1.29
CA ASN A 306 -17.89 10.18 1.81
C ASN A 306 -17.50 11.56 1.26
N GLN A 307 -16.37 11.70 0.56
CA GLN A 307 -15.95 12.97 0.01
C GLN A 307 -16.71 13.32 -1.29
N THR A 308 -16.69 14.60 -1.66
CA THR A 308 -17.16 15.00 -2.98
C THR A 308 -16.29 14.41 -4.08
N GLN A 309 -16.82 14.27 -5.30
CA GLN A 309 -16.05 13.72 -6.43
C GLN A 309 -14.76 14.52 -6.70
N ASP A 310 -14.80 15.85 -6.58
CA ASP A 310 -13.61 16.71 -6.73
C ASP A 310 -12.58 16.44 -5.61
N ALA A 311 -13.02 16.33 -4.36
CA ALA A 311 -12.13 16.01 -3.24
C ALA A 311 -11.54 14.60 -3.36
N GLN A 312 -12.32 13.63 -3.83
CA GLN A 312 -11.82 12.28 -4.14
C GLN A 312 -10.73 12.32 -5.21
N GLY A 313 -10.95 13.04 -6.31
CA GLY A 313 -9.97 13.20 -7.39
C GLY A 313 -8.67 13.82 -6.86
N LYS A 314 -8.76 14.91 -6.12
CA LYS A 314 -7.59 15.59 -5.51
C LYS A 314 -6.85 14.68 -4.53
N PHE A 315 -7.55 13.86 -3.77
CA PHE A 315 -6.90 12.94 -2.82
C PHE A 315 -6.23 11.75 -3.51
N LEU A 316 -6.83 11.22 -4.58
CA LEU A 316 -6.19 10.21 -5.44
C LEU A 316 -4.89 10.75 -6.06
N GLU A 317 -4.91 11.97 -6.58
CA GLU A 317 -3.72 12.64 -7.12
C GLU A 317 -2.64 12.84 -6.04
N TYR A 318 -3.02 13.33 -4.87
CA TYR A 318 -2.11 13.48 -3.73
C TYR A 318 -1.45 12.16 -3.37
N THR A 319 -2.23 11.09 -3.27
CA THR A 319 -1.74 9.75 -2.89
C THR A 319 -0.78 9.18 -3.93
N ALA A 320 -1.08 9.34 -5.21
CA ALA A 320 -0.21 8.89 -6.29
C ALA A 320 1.14 9.64 -6.27
N LEU A 321 1.12 10.96 -6.12
CA LEU A 321 2.34 11.76 -5.99
C LEU A 321 3.14 11.39 -4.73
N TRP A 322 2.44 11.22 -3.59
CA TRP A 322 3.07 10.78 -2.34
C TRP A 322 3.77 9.44 -2.52
N SER A 323 3.12 8.48 -3.19
CA SER A 323 3.70 7.16 -3.44
C SER A 323 4.98 7.26 -4.25
N VAL A 324 5.00 8.04 -5.32
CA VAL A 324 6.19 8.22 -6.16
C VAL A 324 7.35 8.82 -5.36
N VAL A 325 7.12 9.90 -4.62
CA VAL A 325 8.21 10.58 -3.87
C VAL A 325 8.69 9.78 -2.67
N ASN A 326 7.96 8.77 -2.25
CA ASN A 326 8.35 7.84 -1.18
C ASN A 326 8.75 6.45 -1.72
N HIS A 327 9.02 6.33 -3.04
CA HIS A 327 9.43 5.08 -3.70
C HIS A 327 8.46 3.91 -3.49
N ALA A 328 7.18 4.24 -3.31
CA ALA A 328 6.08 3.31 -3.18
C ALA A 328 5.26 3.24 -4.49
N PHE A 329 4.32 2.32 -4.52
CA PHE A 329 3.30 2.20 -5.56
C PHE A 329 1.93 2.40 -4.92
N PHE A 330 1.00 2.99 -5.66
CA PHE A 330 -0.37 3.17 -5.18
C PHE A 330 -1.29 2.14 -5.81
N GLU A 331 -1.86 1.29 -4.96
CA GLU A 331 -2.94 0.39 -5.35
C GLU A 331 -4.24 1.18 -5.41
N ILE A 332 -4.64 1.56 -6.63
CA ILE A 332 -5.86 2.35 -6.84
C ILE A 332 -7.08 1.60 -6.29
N PRO A 333 -7.96 2.25 -5.52
CA PRO A 333 -9.18 1.60 -5.07
C PRO A 333 -10.15 1.39 -6.24
N PHE A 334 -10.18 0.21 -6.82
CA PHE A 334 -11.09 -0.16 -7.90
C PHE A 334 -12.48 -0.53 -7.35
N ARG A 335 -12.51 -1.49 -6.43
CA ARG A 335 -13.71 -1.89 -5.71
C ARG A 335 -13.33 -2.24 -4.28
N ARG A 336 -13.92 -1.54 -3.32
CA ARG A 336 -13.59 -1.74 -1.89
C ARG A 336 -14.86 -1.86 -1.08
N THR A 337 -14.85 -2.76 -0.10
CA THR A 337 -15.94 -2.90 0.87
C THR A 337 -16.04 -1.66 1.74
N LEU A 338 -17.26 -1.18 1.96
CA LEU A 338 -17.58 -0.06 2.85
C LEU A 338 -18.29 -0.58 4.08
N ASP A 339 -17.98 -0.03 5.24
CA ASP A 339 -18.78 -0.27 6.44
C ASP A 339 -20.11 0.47 6.30
N ALA A 340 -21.23 -0.25 6.48
CA ALA A 340 -22.57 0.29 6.32
C ALA A 340 -22.88 1.49 7.25
N ALA A 341 -22.21 1.57 8.41
CA ALA A 341 -22.34 2.69 9.34
C ALA A 341 -21.61 3.96 8.87
N ALA A 342 -20.79 3.85 7.83
CA ALA A 342 -19.78 4.83 7.47
C ALA A 342 -20.10 5.63 6.22
N VAL A 343 -20.99 5.16 5.37
CA VAL A 343 -21.22 5.77 4.05
C VAL A 343 -22.57 6.46 3.99
N PRO A 344 -22.65 7.72 3.49
CA PRO A 344 -23.93 8.38 3.24
C PRO A 344 -24.75 7.51 2.29
N MET A 345 -25.97 7.29 2.70
CA MET A 345 -26.94 6.57 1.88
C MET A 345 -27.24 7.38 0.62
N LYS A 346 -27.04 6.82 -0.57
CA LYS A 346 -27.58 7.40 -1.79
C LYS A 346 -29.09 7.16 -1.81
N ARG A 347 -29.84 8.20 -2.19
CA ARG A 347 -31.29 8.12 -2.30
C ARG A 347 -31.65 7.26 -3.51
N GLY A 348 -32.22 6.08 -3.28
CA GLY A 348 -32.77 5.27 -4.36
C GLY A 348 -33.96 5.95 -5.07
N ASP A 349 -34.31 5.48 -6.26
CA ASP A 349 -35.41 6.01 -7.08
C ASP A 349 -36.76 5.96 -6.36
N ASN A 350 -36.90 5.11 -5.35
CA ASN A 350 -38.10 4.98 -4.49
C ASN A 350 -38.11 5.94 -3.30
N GLY A 351 -37.11 6.81 -3.17
CA GLY A 351 -36.96 7.75 -2.06
C GLY A 351 -36.47 7.13 -0.75
N GLN A 352 -36.23 5.82 -0.72
CA GLN A 352 -35.54 5.14 0.37
C GLN A 352 -34.03 5.37 0.27
N MET A 353 -33.40 5.40 1.44
CA MET A 353 -31.95 5.51 1.55
C MET A 353 -31.35 4.10 1.51
N ASP A 354 -30.71 3.74 0.42
CA ASP A 354 -30.00 2.46 0.29
C ASP A 354 -28.56 2.60 0.79
N VAL A 355 -28.12 1.62 1.57
CA VAL A 355 -26.73 1.53 2.04
C VAL A 355 -25.85 1.08 0.88
N GLN A 356 -24.78 1.81 0.64
CA GLN A 356 -23.80 1.44 -0.35
C GLN A 356 -22.74 0.52 0.28
N ASP A 357 -22.73 -0.75 -0.11
CA ASP A 357 -21.83 -1.77 0.44
C ASP A 357 -20.39 -1.65 -0.12
N TYR A 358 -20.22 -1.00 -1.28
CA TYR A 358 -18.95 -0.95 -1.98
C TYR A 358 -18.68 0.42 -2.61
N TYR A 359 -17.44 0.88 -2.51
CA TYR A 359 -16.88 1.86 -3.43
C TYR A 359 -16.57 1.16 -4.75
N GLN A 360 -16.92 1.78 -5.88
CA GLN A 360 -16.60 1.31 -7.23
C GLN A 360 -16.14 2.50 -8.08
N ILE A 361 -15.00 2.36 -8.73
CA ILE A 361 -14.37 3.42 -9.52
C ILE A 361 -15.13 3.78 -10.81
N ASN A 362 -15.95 2.85 -11.29
CA ASN A 362 -16.70 2.87 -12.53
C ASN A 362 -17.45 4.19 -12.74
N GLU A 363 -17.67 4.55 -14.00
CA GLU A 363 -18.61 5.62 -14.33
C GLU A 363 -20.01 5.31 -13.81
N ASN A 364 -20.68 6.33 -13.26
CA ASN A 364 -22.07 6.20 -12.86
C ASN A 364 -22.94 6.07 -14.12
N SER A 365 -23.50 4.88 -14.34
CA SER A 365 -24.22 4.53 -15.56
C SER A 365 -25.37 3.54 -15.24
N PRO A 366 -26.28 3.24 -16.19
CA PRO A 366 -27.27 2.18 -16.00
C PRO A 366 -26.66 0.81 -15.68
N ASP A 367 -25.43 0.54 -16.16
CA ASP A 367 -24.73 -0.74 -15.95
C ASP A 367 -23.97 -0.75 -14.60
N CYS A 368 -23.65 0.42 -14.06
CA CYS A 368 -23.06 0.60 -12.74
C CYS A 368 -23.65 1.84 -12.04
N PRO A 369 -24.88 1.78 -11.53
CA PRO A 369 -25.58 2.96 -11.01
C PRO A 369 -25.00 3.51 -9.72
N MET A 370 -24.11 2.76 -9.07
CA MET A 370 -23.43 3.16 -7.84
C MET A 370 -21.95 3.56 -8.07
N GLY A 371 -21.53 3.70 -9.33
CA GLY A 371 -20.17 4.12 -9.69
C GLY A 371 -19.83 5.53 -9.20
N PHE A 372 -18.57 5.74 -8.82
CA PHE A 372 -18.05 7.01 -8.31
C PHE A 372 -17.45 7.90 -9.40
N SER A 373 -17.43 7.45 -10.66
CA SER A 373 -16.95 8.20 -11.83
C SER A 373 -15.52 8.74 -11.68
N GLN A 374 -14.58 7.86 -11.37
CA GLN A 374 -13.17 8.23 -11.18
C GLN A 374 -12.25 7.71 -12.32
N GLU A 375 -12.77 7.03 -13.33
CA GLU A 375 -11.94 6.41 -14.38
C GLU A 375 -11.01 7.42 -15.08
N GLU A 376 -11.52 8.58 -15.48
CA GLU A 376 -10.72 9.62 -16.14
C GLU A 376 -9.67 10.23 -15.20
N THR A 377 -9.98 10.36 -13.91
CA THR A 377 -9.02 10.79 -12.88
C THR A 377 -7.86 9.81 -12.81
N ILE A 378 -8.14 8.50 -12.80
CA ILE A 378 -7.09 7.47 -12.73
C ILE A 378 -6.21 7.46 -13.96
N LYS A 379 -6.78 7.58 -15.17
CA LYS A 379 -5.98 7.67 -16.40
C LYS A 379 -4.97 8.81 -16.31
N ARG A 380 -5.45 10.00 -15.93
CA ARG A 380 -4.62 11.20 -15.78
C ARG A 380 -3.51 11.00 -14.74
N ILE A 381 -3.83 10.36 -13.60
CA ILE A 381 -2.86 10.02 -12.56
C ILE A 381 -1.76 9.12 -13.12
N TRP A 382 -2.12 8.04 -13.79
CA TRP A 382 -1.15 7.08 -14.30
C TRP A 382 -0.24 7.64 -15.40
N GLU A 383 -0.76 8.53 -16.25
CA GLU A 383 0.05 9.27 -17.21
C GLU A 383 1.04 10.20 -16.52
N SER A 384 0.57 10.94 -15.51
CA SER A 384 1.40 11.85 -14.72
C SER A 384 2.44 11.12 -13.85
N GLU A 385 2.07 9.99 -13.28
CA GLU A 385 2.95 9.18 -12.45
C GLU A 385 4.16 8.67 -13.23
N GLU A 386 3.98 8.23 -14.48
CA GLU A 386 5.10 7.83 -15.33
C GLU A 386 6.08 8.98 -15.57
N ALA A 387 5.55 10.15 -15.94
CA ALA A 387 6.38 11.33 -16.17
C ALA A 387 7.12 11.78 -14.90
N LEU A 388 6.45 11.70 -13.73
CA LEU A 388 7.08 12.04 -12.46
C LEU A 388 8.18 11.04 -12.08
N ARG A 389 7.99 9.74 -12.29
CA ARG A 389 9.03 8.73 -12.07
C ARG A 389 10.24 8.93 -12.97
N GLU A 390 10.05 9.33 -14.23
CA GLU A 390 11.16 9.69 -15.11
C GLU A 390 11.95 10.88 -14.56
N VAL A 391 11.28 11.92 -14.04
CA VAL A 391 11.94 13.08 -13.41
C VAL A 391 12.71 12.66 -12.15
N GLU A 392 12.10 11.81 -11.30
CA GLU A 392 12.73 11.33 -10.07
C GLU A 392 13.95 10.43 -10.33
N THR A 393 13.92 9.63 -11.40
CA THR A 393 15.00 8.70 -11.78
C THR A 393 16.04 9.32 -12.72
N ASN A 394 15.84 10.53 -13.23
CA ASN A 394 16.81 11.22 -14.07
C ASN A 394 18.14 11.37 -13.30
N PRO A 395 19.29 10.99 -13.90
CA PRO A 395 20.61 11.09 -13.22
C PRO A 395 20.95 12.48 -12.69
N GLU A 396 20.46 13.56 -13.33
CA GLU A 396 20.62 14.93 -12.83
C GLU A 396 19.78 15.22 -11.57
N ASN A 397 18.75 14.44 -11.33
CA ASN A 397 17.84 14.55 -10.20
C ASN A 397 17.90 13.31 -9.30
N SER A 398 18.61 12.25 -9.72
CA SER A 398 18.68 10.98 -8.98
C SER A 398 19.37 11.18 -7.65
N ALA A 399 18.75 10.66 -6.61
CA ALA A 399 19.29 10.58 -5.28
C ALA A 399 19.69 9.14 -4.99
N ASP A 400 20.94 8.91 -4.59
CA ASP A 400 21.33 7.61 -4.05
C ASP A 400 20.88 7.52 -2.58
N TYR A 401 19.63 7.11 -2.38
CA TYR A 401 19.06 6.93 -1.04
C TYR A 401 19.71 5.77 -0.25
N GLY A 402 20.53 4.96 -0.91
CA GLY A 402 21.36 3.93 -0.28
C GLY A 402 22.75 4.43 0.13
N ALA A 403 23.08 5.70 -0.13
CA ALA A 403 24.38 6.26 0.22
C ALA A 403 24.63 6.15 1.73
N LYS A 404 25.74 5.52 2.09
CA LYS A 404 26.13 5.40 3.50
C LYS A 404 26.59 6.74 4.01
N HIS A 405 26.09 7.10 5.18
CA HIS A 405 26.53 8.27 5.90
C HIS A 405 27.96 8.06 6.42
N VAL A 406 28.92 8.81 5.91
CA VAL A 406 30.35 8.70 6.24
C VAL A 406 30.93 10.07 6.58
N TYR A 407 32.11 10.06 7.14
CA TYR A 407 32.92 11.29 7.25
C TYR A 407 33.22 11.81 5.84
N ASP A 408 33.27 13.14 5.70
CA ASP A 408 33.89 13.75 4.53
C ASP A 408 35.38 13.41 4.53
N GLU A 409 35.78 12.56 3.59
CA GLU A 409 37.16 12.04 3.55
C GLU A 409 38.19 13.14 3.21
N GLU A 410 37.81 14.20 2.48
CA GLU A 410 38.69 15.29 2.12
C GLU A 410 38.91 16.27 3.28
N THR A 411 37.86 16.56 4.04
CA THR A 411 37.90 17.57 5.10
C THR A 411 38.02 16.99 6.50
N GLY A 412 37.73 15.69 6.67
CA GLY A 412 37.65 15.03 7.98
C GLY A 412 36.48 15.50 8.85
N ILE A 413 35.51 16.24 8.28
CA ILE A 413 34.37 16.78 9.00
C ILE A 413 33.30 15.67 9.15
N LYS A 414 32.83 15.47 10.39
CA LYS A 414 31.72 14.60 10.68
C LYS A 414 30.42 15.23 10.17
N LEU A 415 29.77 14.57 9.22
CA LEU A 415 28.48 14.99 8.70
C LEU A 415 27.36 14.78 9.75
N PRO A 416 26.33 15.65 9.78
CA PRO A 416 25.22 15.49 10.70
C PRO A 416 24.43 14.21 10.40
N GLU A 417 24.23 13.39 11.42
CA GLU A 417 23.45 12.15 11.33
C GLU A 417 21.93 12.44 11.16
N ARG A 418 21.52 13.65 11.49
CA ARG A 418 20.13 14.08 11.45
C ARG A 418 20.04 15.48 10.86
N VAL A 419 19.36 15.58 9.74
CA VAL A 419 19.02 16.85 9.10
C VAL A 419 17.50 16.86 8.90
N VAL A 420 16.85 17.96 9.29
CA VAL A 420 15.40 18.11 9.25
C VAL A 420 15.06 19.43 8.56
N VAL A 421 14.19 19.39 7.55
CA VAL A 421 13.56 20.61 7.04
C VAL A 421 12.25 20.82 7.80
N TYR A 422 12.06 22.04 8.32
CA TYR A 422 10.91 22.38 9.16
C TYR A 422 10.33 23.75 8.80
N GLY A 423 9.08 23.98 9.14
CA GLY A 423 8.39 25.24 8.85
C GLY A 423 6.87 25.10 8.85
N SER A 424 6.19 26.11 8.32
CA SER A 424 4.73 26.18 8.28
C SER A 424 4.07 25.14 7.36
N PHE A 425 4.84 24.49 6.49
CA PHE A 425 4.33 23.42 5.62
C PHE A 425 4.15 22.08 6.35
N GLN A 426 4.82 21.88 7.48
CA GLN A 426 4.88 20.59 8.17
C GLN A 426 3.51 19.99 8.55
N PRO A 427 2.51 20.76 9.04
CA PRO A 427 1.18 20.20 9.31
C PRO A 427 0.53 19.57 8.07
N TYR A 428 0.80 20.13 6.90
CA TYR A 428 0.23 19.67 5.63
C TYR A 428 0.91 18.40 5.08
N VAL A 429 1.94 17.91 5.75
CA VAL A 429 2.64 16.67 5.41
C VAL A 429 2.69 15.69 6.59
N GLY A 430 1.88 15.92 7.62
CA GLY A 430 1.71 15.01 8.76
C GLY A 430 2.71 15.21 9.89
N ALA A 431 3.34 16.37 9.99
CA ALA A 431 4.25 16.72 11.09
C ALA A 431 3.72 17.88 11.94
N VAL A 432 4.28 18.07 13.12
CA VAL A 432 3.98 19.24 13.96
C VAL A 432 4.65 20.47 13.35
N GLU A 433 3.90 21.59 13.31
CA GLU A 433 4.42 22.85 12.79
C GLU A 433 5.67 23.30 13.52
N ASN A 434 6.68 23.71 12.75
CA ASN A 434 7.98 24.20 13.25
C ASN A 434 8.75 23.19 14.11
N ASP A 435 8.53 21.89 13.91
CA ASP A 435 9.29 20.84 14.59
C ASP A 435 10.63 20.58 13.90
N SER A 436 11.70 21.17 14.43
CA SER A 436 13.09 20.98 13.95
C SER A 436 13.65 19.58 14.21
N ASN A 437 12.91 18.71 14.88
CA ASN A 437 13.28 17.35 15.23
C ASN A 437 12.33 16.29 14.65
N SER A 438 11.47 16.66 13.69
CA SER A 438 10.49 15.78 13.08
C SER A 438 11.14 14.61 12.33
N GLU A 439 10.64 13.40 12.53
CA GLU A 439 11.01 12.24 11.70
C GLU A 439 10.33 12.30 10.31
N VAL A 440 9.14 12.88 10.23
CA VAL A 440 8.37 12.98 8.97
C VAL A 440 9.11 13.85 7.94
N THR A 441 9.76 14.90 8.40
CA THR A 441 10.50 15.83 7.53
C THR A 441 12.00 15.71 7.68
N ARG A 442 12.50 14.56 8.14
CA ARG A 442 13.91 14.22 8.13
C ARG A 442 14.39 14.03 6.69
N MET A 443 15.53 14.67 6.39
CA MET A 443 16.16 14.56 5.07
C MET A 443 17.08 13.34 5.00
N TYR A 444 17.18 12.74 3.82
CA TYR A 444 18.07 11.62 3.53
C TYR A 444 19.40 12.10 3.00
N TYR A 445 20.47 11.48 3.46
CA TYR A 445 21.80 11.66 2.87
C TYR A 445 21.86 10.89 1.54
N ILE A 446 22.29 11.59 0.49
CA ILE A 446 22.36 11.06 -0.89
C ILE A 446 23.78 11.09 -1.47
N GLY A 447 24.81 11.16 -0.61
CA GLY A 447 26.21 11.32 -1.01
C GLY A 447 26.63 12.77 -1.25
N ASN A 448 27.91 13.00 -1.48
CA ASN A 448 28.49 14.31 -1.81
C ASN A 448 28.04 15.45 -0.86
N ASN A 449 28.03 15.18 0.43
CA ASN A 449 27.62 16.13 1.49
C ASN A 449 26.21 16.71 1.30
N THR A 450 25.33 15.96 0.61
CA THR A 450 23.99 16.41 0.21
C THR A 450 22.91 15.60 0.91
N TYR A 451 21.87 16.29 1.34
CA TYR A 451 20.66 15.74 1.93
C TYR A 451 19.45 16.17 1.12
N THR A 452 18.46 15.31 0.99
CA THR A 452 17.23 15.62 0.25
C THR A 452 15.99 15.11 0.96
N LEU A 453 14.86 15.78 0.70
CA LEU A 453 13.54 15.35 1.07
C LEU A 453 12.55 15.83 0.01
N SER A 454 11.72 14.92 -0.51
CA SER A 454 10.55 15.28 -1.30
C SER A 454 9.29 15.10 -0.47
N VAL A 455 8.40 16.09 -0.55
CA VAL A 455 7.08 16.06 0.09
C VAL A 455 6.01 16.51 -0.90
N VAL A 456 4.78 16.08 -0.71
CA VAL A 456 3.64 16.59 -1.48
C VAL A 456 2.93 17.64 -0.63
N ILE A 457 2.90 18.87 -1.12
CA ILE A 457 2.16 19.97 -0.47
C ILE A 457 0.74 19.98 -1.07
N PRO A 458 -0.29 19.67 -0.26
CA PRO A 458 -1.65 19.48 -0.78
C PRO A 458 -2.34 20.78 -1.21
N PHE A 459 -1.87 21.95 -0.75
CA PHE A 459 -2.54 23.23 -1.01
C PHE A 459 -1.59 24.25 -1.60
N ALA A 460 -2.08 25.03 -2.56
CA ALA A 460 -1.40 26.24 -3.03
C ALA A 460 -1.29 27.25 -1.90
N GLY A 461 -0.14 27.92 -1.81
CA GLY A 461 0.11 28.91 -0.75
C GLY A 461 1.56 29.32 -0.64
N GLU A 462 1.83 30.21 0.31
CA GLU A 462 3.17 30.62 0.70
C GLU A 462 3.54 29.92 2.02
N TYR A 463 4.71 29.31 2.05
CA TYR A 463 5.21 28.53 3.17
C TYR A 463 6.60 29.01 3.58
N ASP A 464 6.84 29.04 4.89
CA ASP A 464 8.20 29.23 5.39
C ASP A 464 8.92 27.88 5.60
N TYR A 465 10.25 27.91 5.59
CA TYR A 465 11.08 26.75 5.87
C TYR A 465 12.44 27.14 6.47
N ALA A 466 13.02 26.22 7.19
CA ALA A 466 14.46 26.21 7.51
C ALA A 466 14.94 24.76 7.61
N VAL A 467 16.25 24.56 7.48
CA VAL A 467 16.90 23.26 7.67
C VAL A 467 17.66 23.28 8.98
N SER A 468 17.37 22.31 9.85
CA SER A 468 18.08 22.10 11.11
C SER A 468 19.05 20.93 10.97
N THR A 469 20.28 21.12 11.45
CA THR A 469 21.22 20.03 11.66
C THR A 469 21.28 19.69 13.15
N TYR A 470 21.42 18.39 13.46
CA TYR A 470 21.45 17.89 14.85
C TYR A 470 20.15 18.07 15.67
N GLY A 471 19.02 18.38 15.02
CA GLY A 471 17.73 18.55 15.70
C GLY A 471 17.65 19.76 16.64
N THR A 472 18.51 20.75 16.47
CA THR A 472 18.55 21.95 17.31
C THR A 472 18.37 23.23 16.50
N LEU A 473 17.73 24.23 17.09
CA LEU A 473 17.57 25.56 16.47
C LEU A 473 18.87 26.37 16.40
N SER A 474 19.96 25.87 16.96
CA SER A 474 21.26 26.56 16.96
C SER A 474 22.06 26.41 15.66
N SER A 475 21.64 25.46 14.80
CA SER A 475 22.28 25.17 13.52
C SER A 475 21.22 25.13 12.43
N THR A 476 20.65 26.28 12.06
CA THR A 476 19.59 26.42 11.10
C THR A 476 20.05 27.13 9.85
N TYR A 477 19.60 26.66 8.71
CA TYR A 477 19.95 27.17 7.38
C TYR A 477 18.69 27.45 6.58
N SER A 478 18.71 28.54 5.83
CA SER A 478 17.69 28.88 4.84
C SER A 478 18.37 29.35 3.55
N HIS A 479 17.61 29.85 2.60
CA HIS A 479 18.08 30.21 1.27
C HIS A 479 19.29 31.17 1.25
N ASP A 480 19.50 31.95 2.28
CA ASP A 480 20.61 32.93 2.39
C ASP A 480 21.68 32.46 3.40
N THR A 481 22.58 31.68 2.93
CA THR A 481 23.99 31.47 3.25
C THR A 481 24.57 32.06 4.55
N TYR A 482 24.10 31.77 5.73
CA TYR A 482 24.91 31.76 6.96
C TYR A 482 24.10 31.30 8.17
N PRO A 483 24.66 30.51 9.08
CA PRO A 483 23.96 30.17 10.31
C PRO A 483 23.80 31.44 11.15
N ARG A 484 22.55 31.83 11.34
CA ARG A 484 22.21 32.85 12.33
C ARG A 484 21.43 32.16 13.45
N SER A 485 21.83 32.41 14.67
CA SER A 485 21.12 31.95 15.85
C SER A 485 19.79 32.71 16.01
N GLY A 486 18.67 32.00 15.98
CA GLY A 486 17.35 32.55 16.28
C GLY A 486 16.26 32.16 15.25
N SER A 487 15.02 32.15 15.69
CA SER A 487 13.83 31.79 14.93
C SER A 487 13.49 32.70 13.73
N SER A 488 14.28 33.70 13.44
CA SER A 488 14.03 34.72 12.41
C SER A 488 14.65 34.43 11.03
N ASN A 489 15.28 33.27 10.84
CA ASN A 489 16.00 32.94 9.60
C ASN A 489 15.31 31.87 8.79
N LYS A 490 14.06 32.10 8.48
CA LYS A 490 13.32 31.22 7.58
C LYS A 490 13.38 31.74 6.15
N GLY A 491 13.57 30.83 5.21
CA GLY A 491 13.29 31.06 3.81
C GLY A 491 11.80 30.88 3.53
N TYR A 492 11.37 31.34 2.34
CA TYR A 492 10.00 31.20 1.89
C TYR A 492 9.97 30.54 0.52
N PHE A 493 8.92 29.77 0.26
CA PHE A 493 8.62 29.25 -1.06
C PHE A 493 7.11 29.33 -1.33
N THR A 494 6.76 29.50 -2.59
CA THR A 494 5.37 29.60 -3.01
C THR A 494 5.01 28.35 -3.82
N VAL A 495 3.94 27.70 -3.43
CA VAL A 495 3.30 26.62 -4.17
C VAL A 495 2.11 27.19 -4.94
N LEU A 496 2.14 27.10 -6.27
CA LEU A 496 1.14 27.73 -7.13
C LEU A 496 -0.11 26.87 -7.35
N ASN A 497 0.02 25.54 -7.18
CA ASN A 497 -1.05 24.59 -7.44
C ASN A 497 -1.16 23.60 -6.28
N ASP A 498 -2.37 23.14 -6.02
CA ASP A 498 -2.61 22.03 -5.10
C ASP A 498 -1.82 20.78 -5.55
N ASN A 499 -1.46 19.93 -4.58
CA ASN A 499 -0.74 18.67 -4.84
C ASN A 499 0.57 18.88 -5.62
N THR A 500 1.37 19.83 -5.19
CA THR A 500 2.71 20.07 -5.76
C THR A 500 3.75 19.26 -4.98
N VAL A 501 4.60 18.54 -5.71
CA VAL A 501 5.81 17.93 -5.16
C VAL A 501 6.83 19.02 -4.92
N VAL A 502 7.32 19.12 -3.70
CA VAL A 502 8.39 20.05 -3.30
C VAL A 502 9.58 19.23 -2.82
N ARG A 503 10.72 19.38 -3.49
CA ARG A 503 11.99 18.76 -3.08
C ARG A 503 12.90 19.81 -2.49
N PHE A 504 13.28 19.58 -1.23
CA PHE A 504 14.33 20.30 -0.55
C PHE A 504 15.65 19.57 -0.75
N ILE A 505 16.70 20.30 -1.15
CA ILE A 505 18.05 19.79 -1.35
C ILE A 505 18.98 20.65 -0.50
N PHE A 506 19.61 20.09 0.50
CA PHE A 506 20.54 20.76 1.38
C PHE A 506 21.95 20.25 1.18
N HIS A 507 22.87 21.14 0.81
CA HIS A 507 24.28 20.83 0.70
C HIS A 507 25.02 21.33 1.95
N PHE A 508 25.46 20.40 2.79
CA PHE A 508 25.98 20.70 4.12
C PHE A 508 27.22 21.59 4.09
N MET A 509 28.20 21.32 3.22
CA MET A 509 29.45 22.08 3.18
C MET A 509 29.26 23.51 2.70
N ASN A 510 28.33 23.73 1.79
CA ASN A 510 28.07 25.07 1.24
C ASN A 510 26.97 25.80 2.01
N HIS A 511 26.31 25.13 2.95
CA HIS A 511 25.16 25.65 3.69
C HIS A 511 24.04 26.19 2.80
N THR A 512 23.83 25.56 1.63
CA THR A 512 22.83 26.00 0.65
C THR A 512 21.62 25.09 0.67
N VAL A 513 20.44 25.69 0.55
CA VAL A 513 19.18 24.97 0.35
C VAL A 513 18.62 25.33 -1.03
N THR A 514 18.39 24.33 -1.84
CA THR A 514 17.72 24.47 -3.15
C THR A 514 16.34 23.84 -3.05
N ILE A 515 15.33 24.50 -3.63
CA ILE A 515 13.97 23.99 -3.70
C ILE A 515 13.61 23.76 -5.17
N ARG A 516 13.12 22.55 -5.47
CA ARG A 516 12.55 22.20 -6.77
C ARG A 516 11.08 21.85 -6.59
N GLN A 517 10.25 22.15 -7.61
CA GLN A 517 8.81 21.91 -7.54
C GLN A 517 8.33 21.28 -8.84
N TRP A 518 7.41 20.34 -8.72
CA TRP A 518 6.71 19.69 -9.84
C TRP A 518 5.23 19.61 -9.54
N HIS A 519 4.44 19.91 -10.54
CA HIS A 519 3.00 19.71 -10.49
C HIS A 519 2.59 18.78 -11.63
N TYR A 520 1.65 17.88 -11.41
CA TYR A 520 1.31 16.84 -12.40
C TYR A 520 0.85 17.42 -13.74
N ASN A 521 0.12 18.55 -13.78
CA ASN A 521 -0.27 19.23 -15.01
C ASN A 521 0.92 19.76 -15.82
N LEU A 522 2.09 19.99 -15.17
CA LEU A 522 3.32 20.41 -15.85
C LEU A 522 4.08 19.22 -16.44
N LEU A 523 3.76 18.00 -16.00
CA LEU A 523 4.39 16.76 -16.46
C LEU A 523 3.70 16.19 -17.71
N LEU A 524 2.42 16.50 -17.88
CA LEU A 524 1.70 16.11 -19.08
C LEU A 524 2.23 16.93 -20.26
N LYS A 525 2.70 16.25 -21.32
CA LYS A 525 3.08 16.93 -22.56
C LYS A 525 1.86 17.66 -23.10
N PRO A 526 1.95 18.94 -23.50
CA PRO A 526 0.83 19.59 -24.18
C PRO A 526 0.47 18.73 -25.39
N GLU A 527 -0.82 18.41 -25.53
CA GLU A 527 -1.31 17.78 -26.74
C GLU A 527 -0.81 18.63 -27.92
N SER A 528 -0.13 17.98 -28.84
CA SER A 528 0.32 18.65 -30.07
C SER A 528 -0.89 19.23 -30.77
N GLN A 529 -1.05 20.56 -30.69
CA GLN A 529 -2.04 21.32 -31.48
C GLN A 529 -1.81 21.13 -32.97
#